data_cccfe79b8885364e8d9be6e575ba7ca3
#
_entry.id   cccfe79b8885364e8d9be6e575ba7ca3
#
_cell.length_a   1.000
_cell.length_b   1.000
_cell.length_c   1.000
_cell.angle_alpha   90.00
_cell.angle_beta   90.00
_cell.angle_gamma   90.00
#
_symmetry.space_group_name_H-M   'P 1'
#
loop_
_entity.id
_entity.type
_entity.pdbx_description
1 polymer ?
#
loop_
_entity_poly.entity_id
_entity_poly.type
_entity_poly.pdbx_seq_one_letter_code
_entity_poly.pdbx_strand_id
1 'polypeptide(L)'
;MKINKERKCMVEKKKILYAPWRQEYLSSNLENKSKFTKTCSFCNIKKVDPDLLVLEGKTCYIQANKFPYATGHLLIIPKRHVNDINSLTTIERVELFNLMDLSIFALKIFMKPEGYNIGCSVGKVAGESMLHLHFHVLPRFSGDVGWDLPLDFKVCSISPKELTNKLKSIIIKEKLLKKFDISWI
;
A
#
# COMPACT_ATOMS: atom_id res chain seq x y z
N MET A 1 20.32 19.96 -47.45
CA MET A 1 19.34 19.67 -46.35
C MET A 1 19.94 18.62 -45.44
N LYS A 2 20.51 19.02 -44.32
CA LYS A 2 21.18 18.13 -43.37
C LYS A 2 20.22 17.91 -42.23
N ILE A 3 19.70 16.70 -42.08
CA ILE A 3 18.99 16.25 -40.87
C ILE A 3 19.92 15.25 -40.18
N ASN A 4 20.67 15.73 -39.24
CA ASN A 4 21.39 14.89 -38.29
C ASN A 4 21.10 15.45 -36.90
N LYS A 5 20.22 14.80 -36.16
CA LYS A 5 20.13 14.95 -34.69
C LYS A 5 20.02 13.58 -34.09
N GLU A 6 21.18 13.02 -33.83
CA GLU A 6 21.35 11.88 -32.92
C GLU A 6 20.66 12.19 -31.61
N ARG A 7 19.55 11.51 -31.34
CA ARG A 7 18.98 11.44 -30.00
C ARG A 7 19.90 10.55 -29.17
N LYS A 8 20.84 11.18 -28.51
CA LYS A 8 21.63 10.55 -27.47
C LYS A 8 20.66 10.19 -26.36
N CYS A 9 20.29 8.90 -26.27
CA CYS A 9 19.58 8.35 -25.15
C CYS A 9 20.52 8.44 -23.94
N MET A 10 20.39 9.50 -23.14
CA MET A 10 21.09 9.60 -21.87
C MET A 10 20.40 8.64 -20.91
N VAL A 11 20.97 7.46 -20.77
CA VAL A 11 20.64 6.57 -19.64
C VAL A 11 21.21 7.24 -18.41
N GLU A 12 20.39 8.05 -17.74
CA GLU A 12 20.75 8.52 -16.39
C GLU A 12 21.02 7.30 -15.52
N LYS A 13 22.19 7.28 -14.88
CA LYS A 13 22.55 6.25 -13.90
C LYS A 13 21.49 6.28 -12.81
N LYS A 14 20.68 5.21 -12.73
CA LYS A 14 19.68 5.04 -11.66
C LYS A 14 20.38 5.19 -10.32
N LYS A 15 20.03 6.21 -9.55
CA LYS A 15 20.50 6.38 -8.18
C LYS A 15 19.89 5.27 -7.33
N ILE A 16 20.70 4.45 -6.70
CA ILE A 16 20.26 3.40 -5.78
C ILE A 16 19.81 4.07 -4.49
N LEU A 17 18.54 3.91 -4.14
CA LEU A 17 18.03 4.36 -2.84
C LEU A 17 18.49 3.37 -1.76
N TYR A 18 19.26 3.86 -0.81
CA TYR A 18 19.65 3.08 0.36
C TYR A 18 18.57 3.19 1.43
N ALA A 19 17.85 2.10 1.65
CA ALA A 19 16.79 1.98 2.66
C ALA A 19 17.17 0.85 3.66
N PRO A 20 18.05 1.11 4.64
CA PRO A 20 18.61 0.08 5.51
C PRO A 20 17.54 -0.67 6.31
N TRP A 21 16.48 0.01 6.76
CA TRP A 21 15.34 -0.61 7.42
C TRP A 21 14.61 -1.66 6.55
N ARG A 22 14.64 -1.51 5.22
CA ARG A 22 14.06 -2.48 4.29
C ARG A 22 14.94 -3.72 4.15
N GLN A 23 16.23 -3.57 4.31
CA GLN A 23 17.19 -4.68 4.24
C GLN A 23 17.03 -5.64 5.41
N GLU A 24 16.85 -5.14 6.63
CA GLU A 24 16.56 -5.97 7.81
C GLU A 24 15.25 -6.75 7.63
N TYR A 25 14.21 -6.10 7.12
CA TYR A 25 12.94 -6.75 6.79
C TYR A 25 13.08 -7.83 5.72
N LEU A 26 13.86 -7.59 4.66
CA LEU A 26 14.09 -8.57 3.60
C LEU A 26 14.97 -9.72 4.08
N SER A 27 16.00 -9.46 4.88
CA SER A 27 16.90 -10.47 5.43
C SER A 27 16.16 -11.41 6.38
N SER A 28 15.36 -10.89 7.30
CA SER A 28 14.54 -11.68 8.23
C SER A 28 13.50 -12.55 7.51
N ASN A 29 12.99 -12.13 6.36
CA ASN A 29 12.06 -12.91 5.54
C ASN A 29 12.76 -13.97 4.67
N LEU A 30 14.04 -13.79 4.32
CA LEU A 30 14.81 -14.77 3.57
C LEU A 30 15.15 -16.01 4.39
N GLU A 31 15.44 -15.84 5.67
CA GLU A 31 15.75 -16.95 6.59
C GLU A 31 14.51 -17.78 6.97
N ASN A 32 13.31 -17.19 6.92
CA ASN A 32 12.05 -17.84 7.30
C ASN A 32 11.29 -18.52 6.16
N LYS A 33 11.88 -18.71 4.98
CA LYS A 33 11.22 -19.26 3.77
C LYS A 33 10.67 -20.69 3.88
N SER A 34 10.96 -21.43 4.95
CA SER A 34 10.53 -22.82 5.11
C SER A 34 9.32 -23.05 6.03
N LYS A 35 8.75 -22.01 6.65
CA LYS A 35 7.61 -22.13 7.60
C LYS A 35 6.38 -21.33 7.18
N PHE A 36 5.88 -21.59 5.98
CA PHE A 36 4.97 -20.72 5.22
C PHE A 36 3.52 -20.59 5.72
N THR A 37 3.07 -21.25 6.78
CA THR A 37 1.65 -21.24 7.16
C THR A 37 1.35 -20.76 8.57
N LYS A 38 2.32 -20.70 9.48
CA LYS A 38 2.06 -20.31 10.88
C LYS A 38 2.43 -18.86 11.24
N THR A 39 3.07 -18.11 10.37
CA THR A 39 3.69 -16.80 10.70
C THR A 39 3.40 -15.65 9.74
N CYS A 40 2.40 -15.74 8.87
CA CYS A 40 2.04 -14.60 8.03
C CYS A 40 1.49 -13.45 8.89
N SER A 41 2.17 -12.29 8.85
CA SER A 41 1.79 -11.12 9.65
C SER A 41 0.43 -10.54 9.25
N PHE A 42 -0.03 -10.78 8.00
CA PHE A 42 -1.31 -10.28 7.51
C PHE A 42 -2.50 -11.21 7.83
N CYS A 43 -2.26 -12.51 8.11
CA CYS A 43 -3.35 -13.45 8.41
C CYS A 43 -3.98 -13.25 9.79
N ASN A 44 -3.28 -12.63 10.71
CA ASN A 44 -3.76 -12.48 12.08
C ASN A 44 -3.93 -11.02 12.44
N ILE A 45 -5.12 -10.50 12.15
CA ILE A 45 -5.46 -9.09 12.42
C ILE A 45 -5.28 -8.70 13.89
N LYS A 46 -5.44 -9.66 14.83
CA LYS A 46 -5.19 -9.41 16.27
C LYS A 46 -3.72 -9.15 16.58
N LYS A 47 -2.81 -9.51 15.69
CA LYS A 47 -1.37 -9.24 15.80
C LYS A 47 -0.93 -8.02 14.98
N VAL A 48 -1.84 -7.43 14.21
CA VAL A 48 -1.58 -6.15 13.56
C VAL A 48 -1.42 -5.10 14.64
N ASP A 49 -0.37 -4.31 14.53
CA ASP A 49 -0.14 -3.20 15.44
C ASP A 49 -1.37 -2.27 15.40
N PRO A 50 -2.04 -2.02 16.54
CA PRO A 50 -3.21 -1.15 16.61
C PRO A 50 -2.94 0.26 16.07
N ASP A 51 -1.70 0.72 16.13
CA ASP A 51 -1.25 2.01 15.59
C ASP A 51 -1.19 2.01 14.05
N LEU A 52 -1.25 0.86 13.42
CA LEU A 52 -1.26 0.72 11.96
C LEU A 52 -2.64 0.34 11.41
N LEU A 53 -3.50 -0.28 12.20
CA LEU A 53 -4.83 -0.70 11.76
C LEU A 53 -5.77 0.51 11.65
N VAL A 54 -6.10 0.90 10.41
CA VAL A 54 -7.00 2.02 10.12
C VAL A 54 -8.46 1.60 10.27
N LEU A 55 -8.83 0.49 9.63
CA LEU A 55 -10.21 -0.02 9.62
C LEU A 55 -10.21 -1.53 9.42
N GLU A 56 -10.98 -2.24 10.24
CA GLU A 56 -11.25 -3.66 10.06
C GLU A 56 -12.59 -3.84 9.37
N GLY A 57 -12.60 -4.52 8.23
CA GLY A 57 -13.79 -4.91 7.52
C GLY A 57 -14.21 -6.35 7.81
N LYS A 58 -15.21 -6.87 7.10
CA LYS A 58 -15.71 -8.24 7.25
C LYS A 58 -14.71 -9.27 6.73
N THR A 59 -14.24 -9.10 5.50
CA THR A 59 -13.32 -10.01 4.80
C THR A 59 -11.96 -9.39 4.49
N CYS A 60 -11.87 -8.06 4.53
CA CYS A 60 -10.65 -7.30 4.29
C CYS A 60 -10.42 -6.26 5.40
N TYR A 61 -9.26 -5.62 5.39
CA TYR A 61 -8.96 -4.52 6.31
C TYR A 61 -8.02 -3.50 5.68
N ILE A 62 -7.99 -2.28 6.23
CA ILE A 62 -7.10 -1.19 5.84
C ILE A 62 -6.00 -1.06 6.89
N GLN A 63 -4.75 -1.06 6.45
CA GLN A 63 -3.58 -0.85 7.29
C GLN A 63 -2.70 0.27 6.73
N ALA A 64 -2.20 1.16 7.59
CA ALA A 64 -1.09 2.03 7.22
C ALA A 64 0.17 1.19 7.02
N ASN A 65 0.89 1.40 5.91
CA ASN A 65 2.09 0.62 5.64
C ASN A 65 3.18 0.99 6.68
N LYS A 66 3.73 -0.03 7.35
CA LYS A 66 4.85 0.14 8.29
C LYS A 66 6.11 0.68 7.61
N PHE A 67 6.29 0.36 6.33
CA PHE A 67 7.44 0.76 5.51
C PHE A 67 6.96 1.54 4.28
N PRO A 68 6.47 2.78 4.47
CA PRO A 68 5.78 3.50 3.42
C PRO A 68 6.72 3.89 2.28
N TYR A 69 6.24 3.83 1.04
CA TYR A 69 6.94 4.34 -0.15
C TYR A 69 6.67 5.83 -0.36
N ALA A 70 5.56 6.32 0.17
CA ALA A 70 5.16 7.72 0.14
C ALA A 70 4.35 8.04 1.38
N THR A 71 4.27 9.31 1.76
CA THR A 71 3.37 9.77 2.82
C THR A 71 1.93 9.37 2.50
N GLY A 72 1.23 8.77 3.46
CA GLY A 72 -0.16 8.34 3.25
C GLY A 72 -0.31 6.95 2.63
N HIS A 73 0.75 6.15 2.53
CA HIS A 73 0.71 4.82 1.96
C HIS A 73 -0.15 3.86 2.79
N LEU A 74 -1.23 3.38 2.19
CA LEU A 74 -2.14 2.39 2.76
C LEU A 74 -2.04 1.05 2.05
N LEU A 75 -2.39 0.00 2.79
CA LEU A 75 -2.57 -1.36 2.30
C LEU A 75 -4.01 -1.79 2.52
N ILE A 76 -4.62 -2.41 1.50
CA ILE A 76 -5.92 -3.07 1.59
C ILE A 76 -5.65 -4.57 1.51
N ILE A 77 -6.02 -5.32 2.54
CA ILE A 77 -5.53 -6.68 2.76
C ILE A 77 -6.72 -7.60 3.03
N PRO A 78 -6.90 -8.70 2.28
CA PRO A 78 -7.85 -9.76 2.63
C PRO A 78 -7.45 -10.44 3.94
N LYS A 79 -8.43 -10.76 4.82
CA LYS A 79 -8.15 -11.49 6.07
C LYS A 79 -7.72 -12.93 5.81
N ARG A 80 -8.30 -13.55 4.78
CA ARG A 80 -7.94 -14.91 4.34
C ARG A 80 -6.59 -14.88 3.62
N HIS A 81 -5.76 -15.86 3.89
CA HIS A 81 -4.47 -16.00 3.20
C HIS A 81 -4.69 -16.36 1.73
N VAL A 82 -4.45 -15.42 0.87
CA VAL A 82 -4.44 -15.58 -0.59
C VAL A 82 -3.19 -14.89 -1.15
N ASN A 83 -2.64 -15.41 -2.21
CA ASN A 83 -1.46 -14.87 -2.89
C ASN A 83 -1.74 -14.43 -4.32
N ASP A 84 -2.96 -14.65 -4.81
CA ASP A 84 -3.35 -14.34 -6.18
C ASP A 84 -4.74 -13.67 -6.22
N ILE A 85 -4.90 -12.71 -7.12
CA ILE A 85 -6.17 -12.00 -7.36
C ILE A 85 -7.28 -12.98 -7.78
N ASN A 86 -6.93 -14.00 -8.55
CA ASN A 86 -7.89 -14.99 -9.03
C ASN A 86 -8.48 -15.84 -7.89
N SER A 87 -7.77 -15.95 -6.78
CA SER A 87 -8.21 -16.70 -5.59
C SER A 87 -9.20 -15.94 -4.71
N LEU A 88 -9.45 -14.66 -4.99
CA LEU A 88 -10.44 -13.86 -4.25
C LEU A 88 -11.85 -14.30 -4.59
N THR A 89 -12.68 -14.44 -3.57
CA THR A 89 -14.15 -14.60 -3.74
C THR A 89 -14.79 -13.28 -4.22
N THR A 90 -16.01 -13.36 -4.75
CA THR A 90 -16.75 -12.15 -5.16
C THR A 90 -16.97 -11.19 -4.00
N ILE A 91 -17.25 -11.70 -2.80
CA ILE A 91 -17.47 -10.88 -1.60
C ILE A 91 -16.18 -10.15 -1.23
N GLU A 92 -15.04 -10.85 -1.23
CA GLU A 92 -13.73 -10.24 -0.95
C GLU A 92 -13.38 -9.16 -1.98
N ARG A 93 -13.68 -9.40 -3.27
CA ARG A 93 -13.43 -8.41 -4.33
C ARG A 93 -14.25 -7.14 -4.12
N VAL A 94 -15.55 -7.28 -3.87
CA VAL A 94 -16.45 -6.14 -3.66
C VAL A 94 -15.97 -5.33 -2.45
N GLU A 95 -15.71 -5.99 -1.32
CA GLU A 95 -15.28 -5.30 -0.12
C GLU A 95 -13.90 -4.64 -0.29
N LEU A 96 -12.96 -5.31 -0.94
CA LEU A 96 -11.64 -4.76 -1.23
C LEU A 96 -11.74 -3.44 -1.99
N PHE A 97 -12.60 -3.38 -3.03
CA PHE A 97 -12.80 -2.14 -3.79
C PHE A 97 -13.53 -1.07 -2.98
N ASN A 98 -14.54 -1.43 -2.17
CA ASN A 98 -15.22 -0.48 -1.29
C ASN A 98 -14.25 0.14 -0.26
N LEU A 99 -13.36 -0.67 0.32
CA LEU A 99 -12.32 -0.19 1.24
C LEU A 99 -11.27 0.67 0.53
N MET A 100 -10.97 0.37 -0.73
CA MET A 100 -10.08 1.18 -1.56
C MET A 100 -10.69 2.56 -1.83
N ASP A 101 -11.95 2.63 -2.25
CA ASP A 101 -12.66 3.88 -2.49
C ASP A 101 -12.77 4.71 -1.21
N LEU A 102 -13.08 4.08 -0.08
CA LEU A 102 -13.08 4.73 1.23
C LEU A 102 -11.70 5.32 1.56
N SER A 103 -10.64 4.55 1.31
CA SER A 103 -9.25 4.99 1.57
C SER A 103 -8.89 6.24 0.73
N ILE A 104 -9.22 6.21 -0.56
CA ILE A 104 -9.00 7.34 -1.48
C ILE A 104 -9.75 8.57 -0.99
N PHE A 105 -11.02 8.41 -0.62
CA PHE A 105 -11.83 9.53 -0.16
C PHE A 105 -11.32 10.13 1.16
N ALA A 106 -10.94 9.30 2.11
CA ALA A 106 -10.37 9.74 3.38
C ALA A 106 -9.01 10.45 3.20
N LEU A 107 -8.14 9.92 2.34
CA LEU A 107 -6.87 10.56 1.98
C LEU A 107 -7.10 11.90 1.27
N LYS A 108 -8.11 11.99 0.39
CA LYS A 108 -8.46 13.24 -0.29
C LYS A 108 -8.89 14.34 0.69
N ILE A 109 -9.66 14.01 1.72
CA ILE A 109 -10.05 14.95 2.77
C ILE A 109 -8.82 15.38 3.58
N PHE A 110 -7.96 14.43 3.94
CA PHE A 110 -6.86 14.68 4.84
C PHE A 110 -5.70 15.43 4.20
N MET A 111 -5.27 14.99 3.00
CA MET A 111 -3.99 15.38 2.41
C MET A 111 -4.14 16.14 1.09
N LYS A 112 -5.33 16.07 0.46
CA LYS A 112 -5.62 16.68 -0.85
C LYS A 112 -4.58 16.29 -1.92
N PRO A 113 -4.30 15.00 -2.14
CA PRO A 113 -3.35 14.57 -3.16
C PRO A 113 -3.88 14.90 -4.55
N GLU A 114 -2.96 15.07 -5.50
CA GLU A 114 -3.26 15.38 -6.91
C GLU A 114 -3.52 14.12 -7.73
N GLY A 115 -3.10 12.96 -7.22
CA GLY A 115 -3.31 11.68 -7.86
C GLY A 115 -3.07 10.50 -6.93
N TYR A 116 -3.26 9.28 -7.47
CA TYR A 116 -3.03 8.03 -6.74
C TYR A 116 -2.35 7.01 -7.64
N ASN A 117 -1.41 6.23 -7.07
CA ASN A 117 -1.02 4.96 -7.63
C ASN A 117 -1.70 3.85 -6.82
N ILE A 118 -2.39 2.96 -7.51
CA ILE A 118 -3.14 1.85 -6.91
C ILE A 118 -2.75 0.56 -7.62
N GLY A 119 -2.44 -0.48 -6.87
CA GLY A 119 -2.08 -1.76 -7.47
C GLY A 119 -1.55 -2.75 -6.45
N CYS A 120 -1.22 -3.95 -6.92
CA CYS A 120 -0.58 -5.00 -6.14
C CYS A 120 0.58 -5.60 -6.91
N SER A 121 1.53 -6.19 -6.21
CA SER A 121 2.61 -6.98 -6.79
C SER A 121 2.31 -8.45 -6.59
N VAL A 122 2.17 -9.21 -7.67
CA VAL A 122 1.98 -10.66 -7.65
C VAL A 122 3.20 -11.32 -8.28
N GLY A 123 3.87 -12.16 -7.50
CA GLY A 123 5.12 -12.81 -7.91
C GLY A 123 6.38 -11.99 -7.61
N LYS A 124 7.46 -12.71 -7.33
CA LYS A 124 8.75 -12.12 -6.90
C LYS A 124 9.34 -11.13 -7.90
N VAL A 125 9.23 -11.41 -9.18
CA VAL A 125 9.76 -10.54 -10.26
C VAL A 125 8.99 -9.22 -10.37
N ALA A 126 7.74 -9.20 -9.89
CA ALA A 126 6.90 -8.00 -9.80
C ALA A 126 7.15 -7.20 -8.51
N GLY A 127 8.11 -7.60 -7.68
CA GLY A 127 8.42 -6.92 -6.42
C GLY A 127 7.58 -7.37 -5.21
N GLU A 128 6.91 -8.53 -5.30
CA GLU A 128 6.19 -9.09 -4.17
C GLU A 128 7.15 -9.40 -3.02
N SER A 129 6.95 -8.73 -1.89
CA SER A 129 7.74 -8.90 -0.67
C SER A 129 7.06 -9.81 0.36
N MET A 130 5.74 -10.00 0.25
CA MET A 130 4.92 -10.82 1.14
C MET A 130 4.02 -11.72 0.30
N LEU A 131 4.05 -13.03 0.56
CA LEU A 131 3.17 -14.02 -0.10
C LEU A 131 1.74 -13.98 0.47
N HIS A 132 1.21 -12.81 0.63
CA HIS A 132 -0.17 -12.54 1.01
C HIS A 132 -0.63 -11.33 0.22
N LEU A 133 -1.64 -11.52 -0.61
CA LEU A 133 -2.15 -10.48 -1.50
C LEU A 133 -2.50 -9.22 -0.70
N HIS A 134 -2.00 -8.10 -1.16
CA HIS A 134 -2.30 -6.80 -0.61
C HIS A 134 -2.26 -5.75 -1.71
N PHE A 135 -3.20 -4.82 -1.68
CA PHE A 135 -3.25 -3.71 -2.59
C PHE A 135 -2.67 -2.47 -1.94
N HIS A 136 -1.83 -1.79 -2.68
CA HIS A 136 -1.27 -0.50 -2.29
C HIS A 136 -2.17 0.63 -2.74
N VAL A 137 -2.36 1.63 -1.89
CA VAL A 137 -2.95 2.92 -2.21
C VAL A 137 -1.95 3.99 -1.82
N LEU A 138 -1.37 4.64 -2.82
CA LEU A 138 -0.36 5.68 -2.63
C LEU A 138 -0.89 7.02 -3.14
N PRO A 139 -1.13 8.00 -2.27
CA PRO A 139 -1.41 9.37 -2.70
C PRO A 139 -0.16 9.97 -3.33
N ARG A 140 -0.35 10.80 -4.35
CA ARG A 140 0.71 11.42 -5.13
C ARG A 140 0.55 12.93 -5.15
N PHE A 141 1.68 13.62 -5.14
CA PHE A 141 1.77 15.07 -5.12
C PHE A 141 2.71 15.56 -6.22
N SER A 142 2.55 16.81 -6.67
CA SER A 142 3.47 17.42 -7.62
C SER A 142 4.93 17.31 -7.14
N GLY A 143 5.80 16.89 -8.03
CA GLY A 143 7.22 16.62 -7.71
C GLY A 143 7.48 15.20 -7.22
N ASP A 144 6.44 14.39 -6.97
CA ASP A 144 6.60 12.96 -6.73
C ASP A 144 7.02 12.22 -8.01
N VAL A 145 7.83 11.16 -7.85
CA VAL A 145 8.12 10.23 -8.95
C VAL A 145 7.02 9.18 -9.09
N GLY A 146 6.77 8.72 -10.31
CA GLY A 146 5.75 7.71 -10.61
C GLY A 146 6.02 6.35 -9.95
N TRP A 147 5.06 5.43 -10.11
CA TRP A 147 5.16 4.05 -9.61
C TRP A 147 6.38 3.30 -10.15
N ASP A 148 6.72 3.54 -11.40
CA ASP A 148 7.74 2.82 -12.18
C ASP A 148 9.14 3.40 -11.99
N LEU A 149 9.28 4.57 -11.37
CA LEU A 149 10.57 5.17 -11.15
C LEU A 149 11.11 4.72 -9.79
N PRO A 150 12.29 4.09 -9.73
CA PRO A 150 12.93 3.79 -8.48
C PRO A 150 13.25 5.10 -7.78
N LEU A 151 12.44 5.38 -6.80
CA LEU A 151 12.59 6.23 -5.64
C LEU A 151 13.79 7.17 -5.66
N ASP A 152 13.63 8.36 -6.21
CA ASP A 152 14.33 9.50 -5.68
C ASP A 152 13.70 9.88 -4.34
N PHE A 153 14.53 10.14 -3.35
CA PHE A 153 14.21 10.36 -1.95
C PHE A 153 12.81 10.88 -1.66
N LYS A 154 12.03 10.11 -0.86
CA LYS A 154 10.74 10.55 -0.35
C LYS A 154 10.83 10.77 1.13
N VAL A 155 10.54 12.00 1.53
CA VAL A 155 10.36 12.33 2.93
C VAL A 155 8.91 12.00 3.29
N CYS A 156 8.69 10.95 4.08
CA CYS A 156 7.40 10.73 4.71
C CYS A 156 7.26 11.76 5.84
N SER A 157 6.45 12.77 5.63
CA SER A 157 6.23 13.85 6.60
C SER A 157 5.31 13.45 7.76
N ILE A 158 4.65 12.31 7.66
CA ILE A 158 3.68 11.81 8.64
C ILE A 158 4.00 10.36 8.95
N SER A 159 4.03 10.01 10.25
CA SER A 159 4.23 8.63 10.68
C SER A 159 2.99 7.77 10.35
N PRO A 160 3.14 6.44 10.16
CA PRO A 160 2.01 5.54 9.96
C PRO A 160 0.97 5.61 11.10
N LYS A 161 1.40 5.78 12.33
CA LYS A 161 0.52 5.96 13.50
C LYS A 161 -0.31 7.23 13.41
N GLU A 162 0.31 8.35 13.09
CA GLU A 162 -0.39 9.62 12.93
C GLU A 162 -1.39 9.57 11.77
N LEU A 163 -1.00 9.00 10.63
CA LEU A 163 -1.87 8.75 9.50
C LEU A 163 -3.10 7.93 9.93
N THR A 164 -2.89 6.81 10.62
CA THR A 164 -3.95 5.93 11.11
C THR A 164 -4.96 6.69 11.96
N ASN A 165 -4.49 7.46 12.94
CA ASN A 165 -5.36 8.22 13.84
C ASN A 165 -6.17 9.29 13.10
N LYS A 166 -5.55 10.00 12.17
CA LYS A 166 -6.23 11.01 11.33
C LYS A 166 -7.31 10.38 10.46
N LEU A 167 -7.00 9.25 9.79
CA LEU A 167 -7.98 8.58 8.93
C LEU A 167 -9.15 7.99 9.73
N LYS A 168 -8.91 7.37 10.88
CA LYS A 168 -9.99 6.91 11.79
C LYS A 168 -10.94 8.07 12.13
N SER A 169 -10.40 9.20 12.51
CA SER A 169 -11.19 10.40 12.84
C SER A 169 -12.05 10.87 11.65
N ILE A 170 -11.48 10.90 10.45
CA ILE A 170 -12.18 11.31 9.23
C ILE A 170 -13.27 10.30 8.87
N ILE A 171 -12.99 9.01 8.91
CA ILE A 171 -13.97 7.94 8.60
C ILE A 171 -15.21 8.09 9.48
N ILE A 172 -15.03 8.34 10.77
CA ILE A 172 -16.13 8.55 11.73
C ILE A 172 -16.85 9.87 11.44
N LYS A 173 -16.12 10.97 11.38
CA LYS A 173 -16.68 12.32 11.21
C LYS A 173 -17.50 12.45 9.93
N GLU A 174 -16.99 11.96 8.83
CA GLU A 174 -17.62 12.06 7.50
C GLU A 174 -18.59 10.90 7.23
N LYS A 175 -18.84 10.02 8.22
CA LYS A 175 -19.74 8.86 8.11
C LYS A 175 -19.47 7.99 6.87
N LEU A 176 -18.17 7.78 6.55
CA LEU A 176 -17.76 7.12 5.32
C LEU A 176 -18.21 5.67 5.24
N LEU A 177 -18.34 4.96 6.36
CA LEU A 177 -18.85 3.59 6.39
C LEU A 177 -20.23 3.49 5.73
N LYS A 178 -21.11 4.45 6.02
CA LYS A 178 -22.46 4.52 5.44
C LYS A 178 -22.43 4.87 3.96
N LYS A 179 -21.55 5.82 3.59
CA LYS A 179 -21.40 6.30 2.22
C LYS A 179 -20.90 5.22 1.26
N PHE A 180 -20.05 4.32 1.72
CA PHE A 180 -19.46 3.25 0.91
C PHE A 180 -20.09 1.88 1.16
N ASP A 181 -21.31 1.85 1.73
CA ASP A 181 -22.09 0.63 2.02
C ASP A 181 -21.30 -0.42 2.83
N ILE A 182 -20.54 0.08 3.81
CA ILE A 182 -19.77 -0.74 4.75
C ILE A 182 -20.60 -0.84 6.04
N SER A 183 -21.81 -1.38 5.92
CA SER A 183 -22.84 -1.37 6.98
C SER A 183 -22.65 -2.45 8.06
N TRP A 184 -21.61 -3.26 7.96
CA TRP A 184 -21.40 -4.45 8.77
C TRP A 184 -20.22 -4.35 9.76
N ILE A 185 -19.75 -3.14 10.04
CA ILE A 185 -18.79 -2.84 11.12
C ILE A 185 -19.52 -2.28 12.32
#